data_c5636ab91fbcc62a2e2fc9ebec1aace2
#
_entry.id   c5636ab91fbcc62a2e2fc9ebec1aace2
#
_cell.length_a   1.000
_cell.length_b   1.000
_cell.length_c   1.000
_cell.angle_alpha   90.00
_cell.angle_beta   90.00
_cell.angle_gamma   90.00
#
_symmetry.space_group_name_H-M   'P 1'
#
loop_
_entity.id
_entity.type
_entity.pdbx_description
1 polymer ?
#
loop_
_entity_poly.entity_id
_entity_poly.type
_entity_poly.pdbx_seq_one_letter_code
_entity_poly.pdbx_strand_id
1 'polypeptide(L)'
;MRFNPNPENASSSPEYWWAEAESCRAVITTLVKFGDMPIRQTVCDKCHAMLERAAKAILSEKGSSGDERSHNLRFLLKRAGVFNTLTLEQQAFISDIATLHIAATYPDELETMRIWYSDDSYGLIVARSLRIYEVLRRSKGMYGQGGEDACD
;
A
#
# COMPACT_ATOMS: atom_id res chain seq x y z
N MET A 1 26.55 -1.07 -13.09
CA MET A 1 25.36 -0.48 -12.41
C MET A 1 25.82 0.78 -11.68
N ARG A 2 25.45 1.93 -12.19
CA ARG A 2 25.76 3.18 -11.49
C ARG A 2 24.73 3.41 -10.42
N PHE A 3 25.20 3.40 -9.17
CA PHE A 3 24.39 3.83 -8.05
C PHE A 3 24.07 5.31 -8.25
N ASN A 4 22.80 5.64 -8.41
CA ASN A 4 22.40 7.05 -8.49
C ASN A 4 22.41 7.63 -7.08
N PRO A 5 23.34 8.55 -6.78
CA PRO A 5 23.46 9.06 -5.42
C PRO A 5 22.39 10.10 -5.03
N ASN A 6 21.41 10.35 -5.89
CA ASN A 6 20.37 11.30 -5.56
C ASN A 6 19.01 10.58 -5.40
N PRO A 7 18.77 10.00 -4.20
CA PRO A 7 17.52 9.30 -3.92
C PRO A 7 16.29 10.22 -3.94
N GLU A 8 16.47 11.53 -3.83
CA GLU A 8 15.37 12.48 -3.81
C GLU A 8 14.64 12.58 -5.15
N ASN A 9 15.36 12.46 -6.25
CA ASN A 9 14.74 12.54 -7.58
C ASN A 9 14.12 11.22 -8.03
N ALA A 10 14.65 10.09 -7.57
CA ALA A 10 14.12 8.76 -7.93
C ALA A 10 12.86 8.41 -7.13
N SER A 11 12.76 8.86 -5.86
CA SER A 11 11.68 8.51 -4.94
C SER A 11 10.40 9.32 -5.14
N SER A 12 10.40 10.34 -5.99
CA SER A 12 9.23 11.19 -6.25
C SER A 12 8.49 10.84 -7.53
N SER A 13 9.01 9.95 -8.38
CA SER A 13 8.36 9.60 -9.64
C SER A 13 7.20 8.61 -9.43
N PRO A 14 6.07 8.78 -10.16
CA PRO A 14 4.97 7.81 -10.11
C PRO A 14 5.42 6.40 -10.49
N GLU A 15 6.27 6.27 -11.48
CA GLU A 15 6.79 4.98 -11.96
C GLU A 15 7.56 4.24 -10.88
N TYR A 16 8.35 4.97 -10.08
CA TYR A 16 9.08 4.40 -8.96
C TYR A 16 8.11 3.79 -7.94
N TRP A 17 7.10 4.55 -7.53
CA TRP A 17 6.14 4.09 -6.52
C TRP A 17 5.29 2.93 -7.01
N TRP A 18 4.85 2.95 -8.27
CA TRP A 18 4.12 1.82 -8.85
C TRP A 18 5.00 0.57 -8.92
N ALA A 19 6.28 0.71 -9.30
CA ALA A 19 7.23 -0.41 -9.33
C ALA A 19 7.44 -1.00 -7.93
N GLU A 20 7.55 -0.15 -6.90
CA GLU A 20 7.66 -0.60 -5.51
C GLU A 20 6.41 -1.34 -5.05
N ALA A 21 5.22 -0.85 -5.41
CA ALA A 21 3.96 -1.52 -5.11
C ALA A 21 3.90 -2.90 -5.80
N GLU A 22 4.28 -2.99 -7.06
CA GLU A 22 4.32 -4.26 -7.79
C GLU A 22 5.34 -5.24 -7.20
N SER A 23 6.47 -4.75 -6.70
CA SER A 23 7.44 -5.60 -5.98
C SER A 23 6.83 -6.19 -4.72
N CYS A 24 6.08 -5.40 -3.96
CA CYS A 24 5.35 -5.91 -2.79
C CYS A 24 4.32 -6.97 -3.20
N ARG A 25 3.56 -6.72 -4.26
CA ARG A 25 2.58 -7.68 -4.78
C ARG A 25 3.25 -9.01 -5.17
N ALA A 26 4.39 -8.96 -5.82
CA ALA A 26 5.14 -10.16 -6.20
C ALA A 26 5.58 -10.97 -4.97
N VAL A 27 6.04 -10.31 -3.91
CA VAL A 27 6.38 -10.97 -2.65
C VAL A 27 5.15 -11.63 -2.03
N ILE A 28 4.03 -10.93 -1.96
CA ILE A 28 2.77 -11.43 -1.40
C ILE A 28 2.34 -12.70 -2.15
N THR A 29 2.24 -12.64 -3.46
CA THR A 29 1.76 -13.75 -4.28
C THR A 29 2.70 -14.96 -4.24
N THR A 30 3.99 -14.74 -4.03
CA THR A 30 4.97 -15.80 -3.90
C THR A 30 4.92 -16.48 -2.54
N LEU A 31 4.78 -15.70 -1.45
CA LEU A 31 4.90 -16.19 -0.08
C LEU A 31 3.58 -16.57 0.58
N VAL A 32 2.43 -16.15 0.04
CA VAL A 32 1.13 -16.36 0.69
C VAL A 32 0.81 -17.81 1.00
N LYS A 33 1.29 -18.73 0.20
CA LYS A 33 1.08 -20.19 0.37
C LYS A 33 1.83 -20.80 1.55
N PHE A 34 2.83 -20.11 2.10
CA PHE A 34 3.60 -20.61 3.23
C PHE A 34 2.93 -20.19 4.54
N GLY A 35 2.71 -21.15 5.44
CA GLY A 35 1.92 -20.93 6.65
C GLY A 35 2.69 -20.54 7.89
N ASP A 36 4.02 -20.47 7.85
CA ASP A 36 4.85 -20.15 9.01
C ASP A 36 4.62 -18.72 9.49
N MET A 37 4.54 -18.54 10.81
CA MET A 37 4.22 -17.24 11.41
C MET A 37 5.13 -16.10 10.95
N PRO A 38 6.46 -16.25 10.90
CA PRO A 38 7.34 -15.18 10.40
C PRO A 38 7.04 -14.80 8.94
N ILE A 39 6.65 -15.77 8.11
CA ILE A 39 6.29 -15.52 6.72
C ILE A 39 4.96 -14.75 6.65
N ARG A 40 3.98 -15.13 7.47
CA ARG A 40 2.70 -14.41 7.53
C ARG A 40 2.87 -12.95 7.95
N GLN A 41 3.74 -12.69 8.91
CA GLN A 41 4.09 -11.33 9.32
C GLN A 41 4.67 -10.53 8.14
N THR A 42 5.62 -11.13 7.43
CA THR A 42 6.24 -10.50 6.26
C THR A 42 5.21 -10.20 5.18
N VAL A 43 4.32 -11.14 4.88
CA VAL A 43 3.26 -10.96 3.86
C VAL A 43 2.31 -9.83 4.26
N CYS A 44 1.89 -9.78 5.53
CA CYS A 44 1.01 -8.72 6.01
C CYS A 44 1.68 -7.34 5.97
N ASP A 45 2.97 -7.25 6.29
CA ASP A 45 3.74 -6.03 6.14
C ASP A 45 3.81 -5.59 4.66
N LYS A 46 3.97 -6.53 3.76
CA LYS A 46 3.98 -6.24 2.32
C LYS A 46 2.60 -5.82 1.81
N CYS A 47 1.52 -6.35 2.38
CA CYS A 47 0.17 -5.87 2.07
C CYS A 47 0.00 -4.39 2.42
N HIS A 48 0.40 -3.99 3.61
CA HIS A 48 0.37 -2.59 4.02
C HIS A 48 1.26 -1.73 3.12
N ALA A 49 2.50 -2.16 2.90
CA ALA A 49 3.47 -1.46 2.07
C ALA A 49 3.00 -1.30 0.62
N MET A 50 2.37 -2.31 0.04
CA MET A 50 1.82 -2.27 -1.31
C MET A 50 0.78 -1.15 -1.45
N LEU A 51 -0.16 -1.08 -0.52
CA LEU A 51 -1.22 -0.07 -0.54
C LEU A 51 -0.65 1.34 -0.28
N GLU A 52 0.30 1.45 0.63
CA GLU A 52 1.01 2.70 0.91
C GLU A 52 1.71 3.24 -0.33
N ARG A 53 2.45 2.38 -1.01
CA ARG A 53 3.19 2.76 -2.22
C ARG A 53 2.28 3.08 -3.39
N ALA A 54 1.16 2.38 -3.53
CA ALA A 54 0.13 2.72 -4.52
C ALA A 54 -0.46 4.11 -4.27
N ALA A 55 -0.76 4.44 -3.01
CA ALA A 55 -1.24 5.77 -2.63
C ALA A 55 -0.20 6.85 -2.97
N LYS A 56 1.07 6.60 -2.67
CA LYS A 56 2.17 7.51 -3.01
C LYS A 56 2.33 7.69 -4.52
N ALA A 57 2.13 6.64 -5.29
CA ALA A 57 2.14 6.72 -6.75
C ALA A 57 1.05 7.65 -7.27
N ILE A 58 -0.17 7.52 -6.77
CA ILE A 58 -1.29 8.38 -7.13
C ILE A 58 -1.00 9.84 -6.74
N LEU A 59 -0.50 10.07 -5.55
CA LEU A 59 -0.10 11.41 -5.09
C LEU A 59 0.96 12.02 -6.00
N SER A 60 1.95 11.23 -6.39
CA SER A 60 3.01 11.66 -7.28
C SER A 60 2.46 12.03 -8.68
N GLU A 61 1.50 11.25 -9.21
CA GLU A 61 0.81 11.55 -10.47
C GLU A 61 0.06 12.88 -10.40
N LYS A 62 -0.48 13.22 -9.24
CA LYS A 62 -1.19 14.49 -9.00
C LYS A 62 -0.25 15.66 -8.73
N GLY A 63 1.07 15.44 -8.74
CA GLY A 63 2.06 16.48 -8.48
C GLY A 63 2.19 16.87 -7.01
N SER A 64 1.65 16.07 -6.11
CA SER A 64 1.78 16.30 -4.66
C SER A 64 3.18 15.99 -4.18
N SER A 65 3.78 16.87 -3.41
CA SER A 65 5.12 16.69 -2.85
C SER A 65 5.09 16.80 -1.32
N GLY A 66 5.93 16.01 -0.64
CA GLY A 66 6.07 16.03 0.82
C GLY A 66 5.29 14.95 1.54
N ASP A 67 4.26 14.38 0.93
CA ASP A 67 3.44 13.32 1.52
C ASP A 67 4.13 11.95 1.45
N GLU A 68 5.17 11.80 0.62
CA GLU A 68 5.94 10.56 0.46
C GLU A 68 6.62 10.10 1.76
N ARG A 69 6.81 10.97 2.72
CA ARG A 69 7.42 10.65 4.01
C ARG A 69 6.44 10.03 5.00
N SER A 70 5.13 10.19 4.76
CA SER A 70 4.12 9.61 5.64
C SER A 70 4.04 8.10 5.45
N HIS A 71 3.78 7.39 6.54
CA HIS A 71 3.46 5.96 6.54
C HIS A 71 2.01 5.71 7.00
N ASN A 72 1.23 6.77 7.18
CA ASN A 72 -0.18 6.66 7.56
C ASN A 72 -1.02 6.40 6.31
N LEU A 73 -1.41 5.15 6.13
CA LEU A 73 -2.13 4.68 4.94
C LEU A 73 -3.45 5.42 4.74
N ARG A 74 -4.24 5.58 5.80
CA ARG A 74 -5.53 6.29 5.71
C ARG A 74 -5.34 7.74 5.28
N PHE A 75 -4.36 8.42 5.86
CA PHE A 75 -4.01 9.78 5.49
C PHE A 75 -3.61 9.88 4.02
N LEU A 76 -2.74 8.98 3.57
CA LEU A 76 -2.27 8.96 2.18
C LEU A 76 -3.42 8.73 1.19
N LEU A 77 -4.31 7.78 1.48
CA LEU A 77 -5.46 7.49 0.63
C LEU A 77 -6.46 8.65 0.58
N LYS A 78 -6.68 9.32 1.70
CA LYS A 78 -7.52 10.53 1.73
C LYS A 78 -6.88 11.67 0.95
N ARG A 79 -5.60 11.87 1.13
CA ARG A 79 -4.82 12.89 0.42
C ARG A 79 -4.81 12.63 -1.08
N ALA A 80 -4.72 11.36 -1.48
CA ALA A 80 -4.80 10.94 -2.88
C ALA A 80 -6.22 11.08 -3.48
N GLY A 81 -7.23 11.33 -2.66
CA GLY A 81 -8.61 11.46 -3.10
C GLY A 81 -9.29 10.15 -3.46
N VAL A 82 -8.72 9.02 -3.08
CA VAL A 82 -9.24 7.69 -3.43
C VAL A 82 -9.93 6.98 -2.26
N PHE A 83 -9.76 7.46 -1.02
CA PHE A 83 -10.35 6.82 0.15
C PHE A 83 -11.88 6.72 0.06
N ASN A 84 -12.53 7.79 -0.37
CA ASN A 84 -13.99 7.84 -0.48
C ASN A 84 -14.53 7.02 -1.67
N THR A 85 -13.68 6.59 -2.60
CA THR A 85 -14.07 5.71 -3.69
C THR A 85 -14.12 4.23 -3.27
N LEU A 86 -13.52 3.92 -2.14
CA LEU A 86 -13.56 2.58 -1.56
C LEU A 86 -14.92 2.32 -0.90
N THR A 87 -15.33 1.06 -0.85
CA THR A 87 -16.52 0.66 -0.10
C THR A 87 -16.32 0.89 1.40
N LEU A 88 -17.40 0.96 2.16
CA LEU A 88 -17.31 1.11 3.63
C LEU A 88 -16.54 -0.04 4.26
N GLU A 89 -16.71 -1.26 3.74
CA GLU A 89 -15.96 -2.44 4.20
C GLU A 89 -14.47 -2.29 3.91
N GLN A 90 -14.10 -1.79 2.73
CA GLN A 90 -12.71 -1.54 2.37
C GLN A 90 -12.09 -0.41 3.21
N GLN A 91 -12.85 0.64 3.49
CA GLN A 91 -12.41 1.72 4.38
C GLN A 91 -12.13 1.21 5.80
N ALA A 92 -13.00 0.37 6.33
CA ALA A 92 -12.80 -0.27 7.63
C ALA A 92 -11.55 -1.15 7.62
N PHE A 93 -11.36 -1.91 6.56
CA PHE A 93 -10.16 -2.75 6.39
C PHE A 93 -8.87 -1.93 6.38
N ILE A 94 -8.86 -0.77 5.74
CA ILE A 94 -7.69 0.13 5.75
C ILE A 94 -7.32 0.53 7.20
N SER A 95 -8.30 0.81 8.03
CA SER A 95 -8.05 1.13 9.43
C SER A 95 -7.49 -0.07 10.20
N ASP A 96 -8.01 -1.26 9.92
CA ASP A 96 -7.57 -2.50 10.56
C ASP A 96 -6.12 -2.86 10.19
N ILE A 97 -5.77 -2.79 8.90
CA ILE A 97 -4.41 -3.12 8.46
C ILE A 97 -3.38 -2.10 8.96
N ALA A 98 -3.77 -0.84 9.10
CA ALA A 98 -2.92 0.19 9.68
C ALA A 98 -2.65 -0.10 11.16
N THR A 99 -3.67 -0.53 11.90
CA THR A 99 -3.53 -0.95 13.30
C THR A 99 -2.63 -2.16 13.44
N LEU A 100 -2.79 -3.15 12.57
CA LEU A 100 -1.95 -4.35 12.56
C LEU A 100 -0.48 -4.00 12.29
N HIS A 101 -0.22 -3.08 11.37
CA HIS A 101 1.14 -2.64 11.06
C HIS A 101 1.80 -1.97 12.27
N ILE A 102 1.06 -1.16 13.02
CA ILE A 102 1.56 -0.54 14.25
C ILE A 102 1.81 -1.60 15.33
N ALA A 103 0.85 -2.52 15.54
CA ALA A 103 0.95 -3.57 16.53
C ALA A 103 2.17 -4.47 16.31
N ALA A 104 2.51 -4.76 15.06
CA ALA A 104 3.69 -5.57 14.70
C ALA A 104 5.02 -4.93 15.15
N THR A 105 5.03 -3.63 15.41
CA THR A 105 6.21 -2.89 15.89
C THR A 105 6.40 -3.02 17.41
N TYR A 106 5.36 -3.41 18.15
CA TYR A 106 5.37 -3.47 19.61
C TYR A 106 5.22 -4.90 20.11
N PRO A 107 6.22 -5.45 20.88
CA PRO A 107 6.20 -6.83 21.36
C PRO A 107 5.01 -7.19 22.28
N ASP A 108 4.41 -6.19 22.93
CA ASP A 108 3.31 -6.40 23.87
C ASP A 108 1.99 -6.78 23.17
N GLU A 109 1.93 -6.65 21.86
CA GLU A 109 0.74 -6.94 21.05
C GLU A 109 0.77 -8.35 20.42
N LEU A 110 1.61 -9.25 20.91
CA LEU A 110 1.76 -10.62 20.39
C LEU A 110 0.45 -11.40 20.36
N GLU A 111 -0.40 -11.23 21.37
CA GLU A 111 -1.70 -11.92 21.45
C GLU A 111 -2.63 -11.46 20.32
N THR A 112 -2.72 -10.14 20.11
CA THR A 112 -3.49 -9.55 19.00
C THR A 112 -2.96 -10.04 17.65
N MET A 113 -1.65 -10.13 17.50
CA MET A 113 -1.02 -10.63 16.27
C MET A 113 -1.37 -12.09 15.98
N ARG A 114 -1.47 -12.95 17.02
CA ARG A 114 -1.87 -14.35 16.85
C ARG A 114 -3.27 -14.47 16.26
N ILE A 115 -4.19 -13.61 16.69
CA ILE A 115 -5.56 -13.58 16.18
C ILE A 115 -5.57 -13.14 14.71
N TRP A 116 -4.86 -12.07 14.38
CA TRP A 116 -4.79 -11.52 13.04
C TRP A 116 -4.10 -12.46 12.04
N TYR A 117 -3.12 -13.24 12.50
CA TYR A 117 -2.38 -14.18 11.64
C TYR A 117 -2.95 -15.60 11.67
N SER A 118 -4.11 -15.81 12.27
CA SER A 118 -4.84 -17.08 12.14
C SER A 118 -5.18 -17.36 10.67
N ASP A 119 -5.39 -18.62 10.33
CA ASP A 119 -5.61 -19.04 8.94
C ASP A 119 -6.71 -18.23 8.25
N ASP A 120 -7.85 -18.03 8.92
CA ASP A 120 -8.99 -17.32 8.34
C ASP A 120 -8.71 -15.82 8.17
N SER A 121 -8.16 -15.19 9.19
CA SER A 121 -7.84 -13.75 9.17
C SER A 121 -6.73 -13.44 8.18
N TYR A 122 -5.69 -14.25 8.14
CA TYR A 122 -4.57 -14.08 7.22
C TYR A 122 -5.02 -14.13 5.76
N GLY A 123 -5.82 -15.12 5.40
CA GLY A 123 -6.38 -15.24 4.05
C GLY A 123 -7.22 -14.02 3.66
N LEU A 124 -8.04 -13.51 4.59
CA LEU A 124 -8.83 -12.30 4.36
C LEU A 124 -7.97 -11.05 4.19
N ILE A 125 -6.92 -10.90 5.00
CA ILE A 125 -6.00 -9.76 4.89
C ILE A 125 -5.38 -9.72 3.50
N VAL A 126 -4.87 -10.84 3.04
CA VAL A 126 -4.22 -10.94 1.72
C VAL A 126 -5.24 -10.65 0.61
N ALA A 127 -6.40 -11.34 0.63
CA ALA A 127 -7.41 -11.18 -0.41
C ALA A 127 -7.93 -9.74 -0.50
N ARG A 128 -8.24 -9.13 0.63
CA ARG A 128 -8.74 -7.74 0.68
C ARG A 128 -7.69 -6.73 0.25
N SER A 129 -6.44 -6.94 0.66
CA SER A 129 -5.33 -6.08 0.24
C SER A 129 -5.13 -6.10 -1.27
N LEU A 130 -5.10 -7.28 -1.86
CA LEU A 130 -4.97 -7.44 -3.31
C LEU A 130 -6.15 -6.81 -4.06
N ARG A 131 -7.35 -6.96 -3.53
CA ARG A 131 -8.56 -6.37 -4.12
C ARG A 131 -8.52 -4.84 -4.12
N ILE A 132 -8.16 -4.24 -3.00
CA ILE A 132 -8.02 -2.79 -2.90
C ILE A 132 -6.91 -2.30 -3.83
N TYR A 133 -5.79 -3.00 -3.87
CA TYR A 133 -4.70 -2.68 -4.76
C TYR A 133 -5.16 -2.63 -6.24
N GLU A 134 -5.97 -3.60 -6.68
CA GLU A 134 -6.51 -3.58 -8.04
C GLU A 134 -7.39 -2.35 -8.30
N VAL A 135 -8.17 -1.93 -7.30
CA VAL A 135 -8.95 -0.68 -7.40
C VAL A 135 -8.04 0.52 -7.58
N LEU A 136 -6.97 0.62 -6.78
CA LEU A 136 -6.02 1.73 -6.88
C LEU A 136 -5.24 1.70 -8.20
N ARG A 137 -4.85 0.52 -8.64
CA ARG A 137 -4.08 0.33 -9.87
C ARG A 137 -4.85 0.78 -11.12
N ARG A 138 -6.19 0.67 -11.13
CA ARG A 138 -7.03 1.13 -12.24
C ARG A 138 -6.88 2.63 -12.50
N SER A 139 -6.48 3.40 -11.50
CA SER A 139 -6.25 4.83 -11.63
C SER A 139 -4.86 5.19 -12.16
N LYS A 140 -3.99 4.19 -12.37
CA LYS A 140 -2.63 4.41 -12.85
C LYS A 140 -2.63 5.16 -14.18
N GLY A 141 -1.92 6.28 -14.22
CA GLY A 141 -1.79 7.12 -15.42
C GLY A 141 -2.97 8.06 -15.67
N MET A 142 -4.07 7.97 -14.91
CA MET A 142 -5.26 8.79 -15.15
C MET A 142 -5.05 10.26 -14.76
N TYR A 143 -4.20 10.53 -13.80
CA TYR A 143 -4.01 11.88 -13.27
C TYR A 143 -2.91 12.67 -13.97
N GLY A 144 -1.93 11.99 -14.59
CA GLY A 144 -0.83 12.62 -15.31
C GLY A 144 -1.23 13.23 -16.66
N GLN A 145 -2.39 12.84 -17.20
CA GLN A 145 -2.91 13.31 -18.49
C GLN A 145 -3.97 14.41 -18.37
N GLY A 146 -4.47 14.67 -17.16
CA GLY A 146 -5.57 15.60 -16.93
C GLY A 146 -5.23 17.08 -17.05
N GLY A 147 -3.96 17.44 -17.23
CA GLY A 147 -3.52 18.82 -17.37
C GLY A 147 -3.48 19.35 -18.82
N GLU A 148 -3.44 18.48 -19.81
CA GLU A 148 -3.33 18.86 -21.21
C GLU A 148 -4.69 18.97 -21.92
N ASP A 149 -5.69 18.24 -21.47
CA ASP A 149 -7.02 18.25 -22.09
C ASP A 149 -7.94 19.34 -21.53
N ALA A 150 -7.52 20.09 -20.54
CA ALA A 150 -8.32 21.17 -19.93
C ALA A 150 -8.13 22.53 -20.63
N CYS A 151 -7.39 22.59 -21.72
CA CYS A 151 -7.10 23.82 -22.47
C CYS A 151 -7.91 23.98 -23.76
N ASP A 152 -8.95 23.20 -23.97
CA ASP A 152 -9.86 23.41 -25.12
C ASP A 152 -11.14 24.13 -24.71
#